data_730e29c780e352f9b74779e8505ee1b1
#
_entry.id   730e29c780e352f9b74779e8505ee1b1
#
_cell.length_a   1.000
_cell.length_b   1.000
_cell.length_c   1.000
_cell.angle_alpha   90.00
_cell.angle_beta   90.00
_cell.angle_gamma   90.00
#
_symmetry.space_group_name_H-M   'P 1'
#
loop_
_entity.id
_entity.type
_entity.pdbx_description
1 polymer ?
#
loop_
_entity_poly.entity_id
_entity_poly.type
_entity_poly.pdbx_seq_one_letter_code
_entity_poly.pdbx_strand_id
1 'polypeptide(L)'
;MNKPTTENVKVSFEFFPPHSEQMQETLWNSIQRLASLGPDFVSVTYGADGSTRERTHDVVARIVNETDLTAAPHLTCIDATRGEIDDIAREYWDMGVRHLVALRGDPPKDAAGYTPHSDGYAYASDLVAGLRKVADFDISVAAYPEVHPEAPSPLFDIDNLKRKLDAGATRAITQFFFDTDLFLRFRDLCGTAGIDSSIVPGVLPITRFPQLTRFAEQCGATVPEWLHERFVGLDDDGETRRLIAASLAIEQVRKLQAEGIDEFHFYTLNRSELTFAICHALGVRPKQVAA
;
A
#
# COMPACT_ATOMS: atom_id res chain seq x y z
N MET A 1 11.67 -18.21 -25.73
CA MET A 1 11.42 -17.00 -24.93
C MET A 1 9.96 -16.61 -25.14
N ASN A 2 9.08 -16.99 -24.22
CA ASN A 2 7.70 -16.50 -24.25
C ASN A 2 7.74 -15.02 -23.91
N LYS A 3 7.20 -14.16 -24.79
CA LYS A 3 6.90 -12.78 -24.44
C LYS A 3 5.94 -12.80 -23.25
N PRO A 4 6.21 -12.05 -22.17
CA PRO A 4 5.21 -11.89 -21.13
C PRO A 4 3.94 -11.33 -21.80
N THR A 5 2.85 -12.04 -21.65
CA THR A 5 1.53 -11.59 -22.13
C THR A 5 1.14 -10.37 -21.29
N THR A 6 1.07 -9.21 -21.91
CA THR A 6 0.64 -7.93 -21.28
C THR A 6 -0.84 -7.92 -20.90
N GLU A 7 -1.52 -9.06 -20.97
CA GLU A 7 -2.99 -9.13 -20.95
C GLU A 7 -3.62 -9.14 -19.56
N ASN A 8 -2.86 -9.14 -18.45
CA ASN A 8 -3.48 -9.29 -17.12
C ASN A 8 -2.72 -8.62 -15.96
N VAL A 9 -2.06 -7.48 -16.20
CA VAL A 9 -1.44 -6.75 -15.07
C VAL A 9 -2.52 -6.12 -14.20
N LYS A 10 -2.52 -6.48 -12.92
CA LYS A 10 -3.38 -5.92 -11.89
C LYS A 10 -2.71 -4.76 -11.20
N VAL A 11 -3.48 -3.73 -10.91
CA VAL A 11 -3.01 -2.55 -10.20
C VAL A 11 -3.96 -2.18 -9.07
N SER A 12 -3.41 -1.66 -7.99
CA SER A 12 -4.14 -1.08 -6.88
C SER A 12 -3.48 0.23 -6.45
N PHE A 13 -4.25 1.12 -5.84
CA PHE A 13 -3.80 2.47 -5.53
C PHE A 13 -4.07 2.81 -4.07
N GLU A 14 -3.07 3.38 -3.39
CA GLU A 14 -3.22 3.90 -2.05
C GLU A 14 -3.40 5.41 -2.06
N PHE A 15 -4.35 5.86 -1.26
CA PHE A 15 -4.64 7.25 -0.97
C PHE A 15 -4.61 7.52 0.53
N PHE A 16 -4.52 8.78 0.92
CA PHE A 16 -4.62 9.19 2.32
C PHE A 16 -5.72 10.26 2.51
N PRO A 17 -6.36 10.31 3.70
CA PRO A 17 -7.41 11.28 3.98
C PRO A 17 -6.89 12.72 3.88
N PRO A 18 -7.66 13.64 3.27
CA PRO A 18 -7.26 15.04 3.11
C PRO A 18 -7.44 15.82 4.42
N HIS A 19 -6.64 16.89 4.58
CA HIS A 19 -6.72 17.80 5.72
C HIS A 19 -7.34 19.17 5.37
N SER A 20 -7.62 19.41 4.09
CA SER A 20 -8.20 20.65 3.59
C SER A 20 -9.08 20.40 2.37
N GLU A 21 -9.96 21.35 2.06
CA GLU A 21 -10.82 21.29 0.86
C GLU A 21 -10.02 21.16 -0.44
N GLN A 22 -8.91 21.89 -0.58
CA GLN A 22 -8.04 21.79 -1.74
C GLN A 22 -7.42 20.37 -1.87
N MET A 23 -7.02 19.77 -0.76
CA MET A 23 -6.51 18.39 -0.76
C MET A 23 -7.62 17.39 -1.09
N GLN A 24 -8.85 17.65 -0.66
CA GLN A 24 -10.01 16.83 -0.97
C GLN A 24 -10.31 16.85 -2.47
N GLU A 25 -10.27 18.00 -3.10
CA GLU A 25 -10.42 18.13 -4.56
C GLU A 25 -9.29 17.40 -5.31
N THR A 26 -8.04 17.57 -4.87
CA THR A 26 -6.87 16.87 -5.45
C THR A 26 -7.01 15.36 -5.35
N LEU A 27 -7.40 14.85 -4.17
CA LEU A 27 -7.65 13.44 -3.93
C LEU A 27 -8.73 12.91 -4.89
N TRP A 28 -9.88 13.61 -4.96
CA TRP A 28 -11.00 13.15 -5.75
C TRP A 28 -10.68 13.12 -7.25
N ASN A 29 -10.02 14.16 -7.76
CA ASN A 29 -9.55 14.19 -9.14
C ASN A 29 -8.57 13.05 -9.45
N SER A 30 -7.72 12.70 -8.48
CA SER A 30 -6.78 11.58 -8.62
C SER A 30 -7.50 10.23 -8.63
N ILE A 31 -8.47 10.03 -7.73
CA ILE A 31 -9.31 8.83 -7.69
C ILE A 31 -10.04 8.66 -9.03
N GLN A 32 -10.74 9.69 -9.51
CA GLN A 32 -11.50 9.63 -10.76
C GLN A 32 -10.60 9.30 -11.97
N ARG A 33 -9.41 9.91 -12.04
CA ARG A 33 -8.47 9.64 -13.12
C ARG A 33 -7.96 8.20 -13.10
N LEU A 34 -7.57 7.70 -11.93
CA LEU A 34 -7.02 6.35 -11.77
C LEU A 34 -8.11 5.26 -11.83
N ALA A 35 -9.36 5.58 -11.48
CA ALA A 35 -10.50 4.69 -11.62
C ALA A 35 -10.69 4.19 -13.06
N SER A 36 -10.39 5.06 -14.06
CA SER A 36 -10.48 4.68 -15.47
C SER A 36 -9.60 3.47 -15.84
N LEU A 37 -8.52 3.23 -15.10
CA LEU A 37 -7.61 2.09 -15.31
C LEU A 37 -8.19 0.76 -14.80
N GLY A 38 -9.32 0.78 -14.09
CA GLY A 38 -9.99 -0.40 -13.54
C GLY A 38 -9.14 -1.15 -12.52
N PRO A 39 -8.68 -0.47 -11.46
CA PRO A 39 -7.88 -1.12 -10.42
C PRO A 39 -8.66 -2.23 -9.71
N ASP A 40 -7.93 -3.21 -9.17
CA ASP A 40 -8.52 -4.29 -8.36
C ASP A 40 -9.15 -3.72 -7.08
N PHE A 41 -8.49 -2.74 -6.47
CA PHE A 41 -9.00 -2.00 -5.32
C PHE A 41 -8.27 -0.66 -5.16
N VAL A 42 -8.83 0.20 -4.32
CA VAL A 42 -8.18 1.42 -3.84
C VAL A 42 -8.17 1.42 -2.32
N SER A 43 -6.98 1.58 -1.72
CA SER A 43 -6.85 1.64 -0.27
C SER A 43 -6.83 3.08 0.24
N VAL A 44 -7.31 3.27 1.45
CA VAL A 44 -7.30 4.56 2.15
C VAL A 44 -6.61 4.40 3.48
N THR A 45 -5.52 5.14 3.69
CA THR A 45 -4.72 5.02 4.92
C THR A 45 -5.49 5.49 6.14
N TYR A 46 -5.10 4.93 7.27
CA TYR A 46 -5.62 5.25 8.60
C TYR A 46 -4.49 5.85 9.43
N GLY A 47 -4.68 7.05 9.99
CA GLY A 47 -3.63 7.67 10.80
C GLY A 47 -3.53 7.09 12.19
N ALA A 48 -2.32 7.07 12.71
CA ALA A 48 -2.00 6.50 14.01
C ALA A 48 -2.63 7.24 15.21
N ASP A 49 -3.08 8.49 15.03
CA ASP A 49 -3.52 9.38 16.11
C ASP A 49 -5.04 9.41 16.35
N GLY A 50 -5.80 8.45 15.80
CA GLY A 50 -7.26 8.37 15.96
C GLY A 50 -8.04 9.53 15.31
N SER A 51 -7.44 10.71 15.12
CA SER A 51 -8.09 11.88 14.51
C SER A 51 -8.37 11.72 13.01
N THR A 52 -7.79 10.72 12.40
CA THR A 52 -7.98 10.40 10.98
C THR A 52 -9.07 9.37 10.73
N ARG A 53 -9.60 8.71 11.78
CA ARG A 53 -10.64 7.67 11.67
C ARG A 53 -11.85 8.16 10.90
N GLU A 54 -12.46 9.26 11.35
CA GLU A 54 -13.63 9.86 10.72
C GLU A 54 -13.35 10.25 9.28
N ARG A 55 -12.20 10.90 9.01
CA ARG A 55 -11.82 11.30 7.66
C ARG A 55 -11.58 10.11 6.72
N THR A 56 -11.00 9.02 7.23
CA THR A 56 -10.85 7.78 6.45
C THR A 56 -12.22 7.21 6.12
N HIS A 57 -13.11 7.14 7.11
CA HIS A 57 -14.48 6.67 6.94
C HIS A 57 -15.24 7.51 5.89
N ASP A 58 -15.15 8.83 5.95
CA ASP A 58 -15.78 9.74 4.98
C ASP A 58 -15.29 9.51 3.55
N VAL A 59 -13.96 9.35 3.37
CA VAL A 59 -13.39 9.07 2.05
C VAL A 59 -13.85 7.70 1.54
N VAL A 60 -13.84 6.68 2.38
CA VAL A 60 -14.31 5.33 2.04
C VAL A 60 -15.79 5.34 1.68
N ALA A 61 -16.63 5.97 2.50
CA ALA A 61 -18.06 6.11 2.23
C ALA A 61 -18.31 6.81 0.87
N ARG A 62 -17.54 7.86 0.59
CA ARG A 62 -17.64 8.55 -0.69
C ARG A 62 -17.22 7.68 -1.88
N ILE A 63 -16.13 6.91 -1.76
CA ILE A 63 -15.71 5.96 -2.81
C ILE A 63 -16.80 4.92 -3.07
N VAL A 64 -17.34 4.31 -2.03
CA VAL A 64 -18.40 3.29 -2.13
C VAL A 64 -19.68 3.84 -2.77
N ASN A 65 -20.06 5.08 -2.41
CA ASN A 65 -21.33 5.65 -2.86
C ASN A 65 -21.26 6.31 -4.25
N GLU A 66 -20.09 6.84 -4.64
CA GLU A 66 -19.95 7.66 -5.86
C GLU A 66 -19.15 6.96 -6.97
N THR A 67 -18.64 5.72 -6.73
CA THR A 67 -17.83 5.00 -7.73
C THR A 67 -18.11 3.50 -7.70
N ASP A 68 -17.69 2.78 -8.75
CA ASP A 68 -17.69 1.31 -8.80
C ASP A 68 -16.38 0.69 -8.29
N LEU A 69 -15.56 1.45 -7.57
CA LEU A 69 -14.28 0.98 -7.06
C LEU A 69 -14.45 0.12 -5.82
N THR A 70 -13.64 -0.92 -5.71
CA THR A 70 -13.50 -1.68 -4.46
C THR A 70 -12.68 -0.85 -3.48
N ALA A 71 -13.30 -0.34 -2.42
CA ALA A 71 -12.60 0.36 -1.35
C ALA A 71 -11.98 -0.62 -0.36
N ALA A 72 -10.74 -0.37 0.04
CA ALA A 72 -9.98 -1.15 1.01
C ALA A 72 -9.43 -0.22 2.12
N PRO A 73 -10.24 0.18 3.11
CA PRO A 73 -9.75 0.98 4.22
C PRO A 73 -8.66 0.24 4.99
N HIS A 74 -7.65 1.00 5.46
CA HIS A 74 -6.73 0.51 6.46
C HIS A 74 -7.47 0.42 7.80
N LEU A 75 -7.16 -0.61 8.57
CA LEU A 75 -7.66 -0.78 9.94
C LEU A 75 -6.49 -1.22 10.82
N THR A 76 -6.26 -0.47 11.90
CA THR A 76 -5.16 -0.74 12.83
C THR A 76 -5.70 -1.27 14.16
N CYS A 77 -4.90 -2.05 14.87
CA CYS A 77 -5.26 -2.57 16.19
C CYS A 77 -4.71 -1.72 17.36
N ILE A 78 -3.94 -0.68 17.06
CA ILE A 78 -3.36 0.17 18.11
C ILE A 78 -4.44 0.98 18.85
N ASP A 79 -4.26 1.16 20.15
CA ASP A 79 -5.05 2.02 21.04
C ASP A 79 -6.58 1.80 20.99
N ALA A 80 -7.02 0.58 20.65
CA ALA A 80 -8.43 0.23 20.59
C ALA A 80 -8.71 -1.17 21.18
N THR A 81 -9.88 -1.32 21.74
CA THR A 81 -10.38 -2.63 22.18
C THR A 81 -10.83 -3.47 20.99
N ARG A 82 -10.92 -4.80 21.18
CA ARG A 82 -11.47 -5.71 20.17
C ARG A 82 -12.89 -5.33 19.78
N GLY A 83 -13.71 -4.95 20.77
CA GLY A 83 -15.09 -4.55 20.54
C GLY A 83 -15.19 -3.36 19.58
N GLU A 84 -14.43 -2.30 19.83
CA GLU A 84 -14.40 -1.11 18.98
C GLU A 84 -13.95 -1.43 17.56
N ILE A 85 -12.91 -2.28 17.41
CA ILE A 85 -12.42 -2.69 16.08
C ILE A 85 -13.44 -3.53 15.34
N ASP A 86 -14.08 -4.48 16.04
CA ASP A 86 -15.10 -5.35 15.47
C ASP A 86 -16.34 -4.54 15.04
N ASP A 87 -16.71 -3.50 15.80
CA ASP A 87 -17.82 -2.62 15.46
C ASP A 87 -17.50 -1.80 14.20
N ILE A 88 -16.30 -1.23 14.10
CA ILE A 88 -15.84 -0.55 12.87
C ILE A 88 -15.84 -1.50 11.67
N ALA A 89 -15.39 -2.73 11.86
CA ALA A 89 -15.39 -3.73 10.79
C ALA A 89 -16.82 -4.07 10.33
N ARG A 90 -17.79 -4.18 11.25
CA ARG A 90 -19.22 -4.37 10.92
C ARG A 90 -19.78 -3.18 10.14
N GLU A 91 -19.47 -1.93 10.59
CA GLU A 91 -19.88 -0.73 9.88
C GLU A 91 -19.36 -0.70 8.45
N TYR A 92 -18.10 -1.06 8.21
CA TYR A 92 -17.54 -1.19 6.87
C TYR A 92 -18.23 -2.29 6.06
N TRP A 93 -18.52 -3.44 6.67
CA TRP A 93 -19.23 -4.53 5.98
C TRP A 93 -20.64 -4.10 5.57
N ASP A 94 -21.37 -3.45 6.45
CA ASP A 94 -22.73 -2.96 6.22
C ASP A 94 -22.75 -1.83 5.16
N MET A 95 -21.70 -1.02 5.09
CA MET A 95 -21.49 -0.02 4.03
C MET A 95 -21.21 -0.64 2.65
N GLY A 96 -20.86 -1.93 2.58
CA GLY A 96 -20.54 -2.62 1.33
C GLY A 96 -19.05 -2.84 1.10
N VAL A 97 -18.18 -2.45 2.02
CA VAL A 97 -16.75 -2.76 1.97
C VAL A 97 -16.53 -4.26 2.13
N ARG A 98 -15.69 -4.84 1.29
CA ARG A 98 -15.37 -6.28 1.29
C ARG A 98 -13.88 -6.55 1.43
N HIS A 99 -13.06 -5.53 1.31
CA HIS A 99 -11.60 -5.62 1.40
C HIS A 99 -11.07 -4.68 2.50
N LEU A 100 -10.13 -5.17 3.30
CA LEU A 100 -9.48 -4.40 4.36
C LEU A 100 -7.94 -4.53 4.23
N VAL A 101 -7.22 -3.49 4.65
CA VAL A 101 -5.77 -3.57 4.88
C VAL A 101 -5.55 -3.59 6.39
N ALA A 102 -5.21 -4.76 6.93
CA ALA A 102 -5.06 -4.97 8.37
C ALA A 102 -3.62 -4.71 8.82
N LEU A 103 -3.43 -3.76 9.72
CA LEU A 103 -2.14 -3.29 10.20
C LEU A 103 -2.10 -3.32 11.74
N ARG A 104 -0.90 -3.35 12.31
CA ARG A 104 -0.73 -3.15 13.76
C ARG A 104 -1.05 -1.70 14.14
N GLY A 105 -0.58 -0.76 13.35
CA GLY A 105 -0.47 0.66 13.67
C GLY A 105 0.86 0.98 14.37
N ASP A 106 1.29 2.24 14.23
CA ASP A 106 2.52 2.72 14.84
C ASP A 106 2.20 3.41 16.17
N PRO A 107 3.04 3.24 17.20
CA PRO A 107 2.86 3.95 18.45
C PRO A 107 3.01 5.46 18.25
N PRO A 108 2.40 6.29 19.12
CA PRO A 108 2.65 7.72 19.13
C PRO A 108 4.15 8.04 19.20
N LYS A 109 4.58 9.14 18.56
CA LYS A 109 6.01 9.48 18.43
C LYS A 109 6.76 9.66 19.75
N ASP A 110 6.04 9.98 20.82
CA ASP A 110 6.52 10.17 22.19
C ASP A 110 6.41 8.92 23.05
N ALA A 111 5.87 7.83 22.51
CA ALA A 111 5.80 6.55 23.22
C ALA A 111 7.17 5.87 23.27
N ALA A 112 7.47 5.20 24.38
CA ALA A 112 8.72 4.45 24.55
C ALA A 112 8.83 3.17 23.68
N GLY A 113 7.77 2.85 22.93
CA GLY A 113 7.67 1.69 22.05
C GLY A 113 6.22 1.21 21.94
N TYR A 114 6.00 0.17 21.18
CA TYR A 114 4.67 -0.42 21.02
C TYR A 114 4.25 -1.21 22.27
N THR A 115 3.05 -0.92 22.77
CA THR A 115 2.40 -1.70 23.83
C THR A 115 0.97 -2.00 23.38
N PRO A 116 0.57 -3.29 23.28
CA PRO A 116 -0.80 -3.64 22.89
C PRO A 116 -1.80 -3.18 23.96
N HIS A 117 -2.99 -2.77 23.53
CA HIS A 117 -4.10 -2.53 24.45
C HIS A 117 -4.49 -3.85 25.14
N SER A 118 -4.73 -3.83 26.46
CA SER A 118 -5.02 -5.04 27.27
C SER A 118 -6.21 -5.86 26.75
N ASP A 119 -7.24 -5.16 26.25
CA ASP A 119 -8.46 -5.75 25.71
C ASP A 119 -8.49 -5.70 24.16
N GLY A 120 -7.36 -5.34 23.52
CA GLY A 120 -7.23 -5.18 22.08
C GLY A 120 -6.70 -6.43 21.36
N TYR A 121 -6.54 -6.29 20.05
CA TYR A 121 -5.72 -7.19 19.25
C TYR A 121 -4.26 -6.77 19.41
N ALA A 122 -3.38 -7.72 19.79
CA ALA A 122 -2.00 -7.38 20.10
C ALA A 122 -1.17 -7.06 18.85
N TYR A 123 -1.41 -7.78 17.74
CA TYR A 123 -0.67 -7.65 16.50
C TYR A 123 -1.60 -7.80 15.28
N ALA A 124 -1.10 -7.46 14.10
CA ALA A 124 -1.86 -7.59 12.86
C ALA A 124 -2.35 -9.03 12.60
N SER A 125 -1.63 -10.07 13.03
CA SER A 125 -2.09 -11.45 12.94
C SER A 125 -3.35 -11.72 13.79
N ASP A 126 -3.41 -11.14 14.99
CA ASP A 126 -4.59 -11.29 15.86
C ASP A 126 -5.78 -10.50 15.28
N LEU A 127 -5.49 -9.30 14.72
CA LEU A 127 -6.50 -8.50 14.03
C LEU A 127 -7.08 -9.27 12.84
N VAL A 128 -6.24 -9.85 11.98
CA VAL A 128 -6.70 -10.67 10.84
C VAL A 128 -7.61 -11.80 11.31
N ALA A 129 -7.17 -12.56 12.33
CA ALA A 129 -7.96 -13.65 12.91
C ALA A 129 -9.31 -13.18 13.50
N GLY A 130 -9.35 -11.96 14.04
CA GLY A 130 -10.57 -11.33 14.54
C GLY A 130 -11.50 -10.92 13.40
N LEU A 131 -11.00 -10.19 12.41
CA LEU A 131 -11.76 -9.72 11.26
C LEU A 131 -12.40 -10.85 10.47
N ARG A 132 -11.72 -11.99 10.32
CA ARG A 132 -12.29 -13.21 9.69
C ARG A 132 -13.49 -13.79 10.44
N LYS A 133 -13.65 -13.47 11.74
CA LYS A 133 -14.84 -13.87 12.52
C LYS A 133 -15.98 -12.86 12.40
N VAL A 134 -15.68 -11.60 12.09
CA VAL A 134 -16.69 -10.57 11.90
C VAL A 134 -17.43 -10.76 10.59
N ALA A 135 -16.71 -10.92 9.48
CA ALA A 135 -17.29 -11.14 8.15
C ALA A 135 -16.25 -11.75 7.18
N ASP A 136 -16.69 -12.14 5.98
CA ASP A 136 -15.83 -12.76 4.96
C ASP A 136 -15.06 -11.69 4.15
N PHE A 137 -14.24 -10.89 4.83
CA PHE A 137 -13.39 -9.90 4.19
C PHE A 137 -12.24 -10.53 3.39
N ASP A 138 -11.91 -9.94 2.25
CA ASP A 138 -10.58 -10.04 1.66
C ASP A 138 -9.62 -9.17 2.48
N ILE A 139 -8.49 -9.70 2.93
CA ILE A 139 -7.60 -9.00 3.86
C ILE A 139 -6.19 -8.95 3.31
N SER A 140 -5.71 -7.72 3.05
CA SER A 140 -4.30 -7.45 2.78
C SER A 140 -3.55 -7.10 4.06
N VAL A 141 -2.26 -7.46 4.12
CA VAL A 141 -1.35 -7.13 5.22
C VAL A 141 -0.05 -6.51 4.70
N ALA A 142 0.66 -5.78 5.56
CA ALA A 142 1.96 -5.24 5.20
C ALA A 142 3.07 -6.30 5.22
N ALA A 143 4.05 -6.15 4.32
CA ALA A 143 5.30 -6.89 4.28
C ALA A 143 6.49 -5.94 4.11
N TYR A 144 7.69 -6.36 4.48
CA TYR A 144 8.89 -5.52 4.46
C TYR A 144 10.04 -6.22 3.72
N PRO A 145 10.34 -5.83 2.48
CA PRO A 145 11.46 -6.43 1.73
C PRO A 145 12.81 -6.20 2.40
N GLU A 146 12.97 -5.08 3.11
CA GLU A 146 14.19 -4.66 3.82
C GLU A 146 14.19 -4.98 5.31
N VAL A 147 13.25 -5.74 5.81
CA VAL A 147 13.04 -6.02 7.24
C VAL A 147 12.39 -4.86 8.00
N HIS A 148 11.35 -5.17 8.75
CA HIS A 148 10.69 -4.18 9.61
C HIS A 148 11.68 -3.61 10.65
N PRO A 149 11.73 -2.28 10.89
CA PRO A 149 12.68 -1.67 11.81
C PRO A 149 12.70 -2.26 13.22
N GLU A 150 11.56 -2.74 13.71
CA GLU A 150 11.43 -3.38 15.03
C GLU A 150 11.64 -4.90 15.00
N ALA A 151 11.85 -5.52 13.81
CA ALA A 151 12.07 -6.96 13.74
C ALA A 151 13.50 -7.31 14.15
N PRO A 152 13.70 -8.31 15.02
CA PRO A 152 15.03 -8.68 15.50
C PRO A 152 15.89 -9.34 14.42
N SER A 153 15.28 -9.85 13.34
CA SER A 153 15.99 -10.45 12.21
C SER A 153 15.08 -10.60 10.98
N PRO A 154 15.66 -10.76 9.77
CA PRO A 154 14.88 -11.03 8.55
C PRO A 154 14.00 -12.27 8.63
N LEU A 155 14.48 -13.35 9.23
CA LEU A 155 13.72 -14.60 9.38
C LEU A 155 12.53 -14.42 10.34
N PHE A 156 12.70 -13.63 11.39
CA PHE A 156 11.60 -13.30 12.30
C PHE A 156 10.49 -12.52 11.59
N ASP A 157 10.88 -11.59 10.71
CA ASP A 157 9.90 -10.79 9.97
C ASP A 157 9.15 -11.62 8.92
N ILE A 158 9.82 -12.54 8.23
CA ILE A 158 9.18 -13.53 7.35
C ILE A 158 8.22 -14.44 8.13
N ASP A 159 8.60 -14.93 9.30
CA ASP A 159 7.74 -15.73 10.15
C ASP A 159 6.52 -14.92 10.65
N ASN A 160 6.72 -13.64 10.96
CA ASN A 160 5.64 -12.72 11.29
C ASN A 160 4.68 -12.51 10.11
N LEU A 161 5.20 -12.36 8.89
CA LEU A 161 4.39 -12.29 7.68
C LEU A 161 3.59 -13.59 7.49
N LYS A 162 4.24 -14.74 7.64
CA LYS A 162 3.57 -16.04 7.53
C LYS A 162 2.43 -16.16 8.53
N ARG A 163 2.61 -15.76 9.80
CA ARG A 163 1.54 -15.78 10.82
C ARG A 163 0.33 -14.94 10.41
N LYS A 164 0.53 -13.78 9.78
CA LYS A 164 -0.58 -12.94 9.28
C LYS A 164 -1.36 -13.64 8.16
N LEU A 165 -0.65 -14.29 7.24
CA LEU A 165 -1.26 -15.03 6.13
C LEU A 165 -1.96 -16.31 6.64
N ASP A 166 -1.35 -17.07 7.52
CA ASP A 166 -1.94 -18.25 8.15
C ASP A 166 -3.21 -17.90 8.99
N ALA A 167 -3.27 -16.66 9.53
CA ALA A 167 -4.45 -16.15 10.23
C ALA A 167 -5.64 -15.82 9.29
N GLY A 168 -5.44 -15.83 7.98
CA GLY A 168 -6.48 -15.66 6.98
C GLY A 168 -6.34 -14.43 6.09
N ALA A 169 -5.20 -13.72 6.09
CA ALA A 169 -4.90 -12.73 5.08
C ALA A 169 -4.64 -13.41 3.72
N THR A 170 -5.08 -12.76 2.64
CA THR A 170 -5.03 -13.32 1.28
C THR A 170 -3.87 -12.76 0.46
N ARG A 171 -3.30 -11.62 0.87
CA ARG A 171 -2.33 -10.85 0.11
C ARG A 171 -1.39 -10.09 1.06
N ALA A 172 -0.13 -9.97 0.67
CA ALA A 172 0.83 -9.11 1.33
C ALA A 172 1.25 -7.95 0.40
N ILE A 173 1.09 -6.72 0.85
CA ILE A 173 1.54 -5.51 0.14
C ILE A 173 2.86 -5.09 0.77
N THR A 174 3.92 -4.94 -0.03
CA THR A 174 5.22 -4.59 0.53
C THR A 174 5.35 -3.09 0.77
N GLN A 175 6.15 -2.71 1.77
CA GLN A 175 6.70 -1.37 1.85
C GLN A 175 7.42 -1.05 0.53
N PHE A 176 7.46 0.22 0.12
CA PHE A 176 8.19 0.63 -1.07
C PHE A 176 9.70 0.36 -0.93
N PHE A 177 10.34 0.13 -2.04
CA PHE A 177 11.77 -0.17 -2.15
C PHE A 177 12.30 0.37 -3.48
N PHE A 178 13.63 0.53 -3.60
CA PHE A 178 14.26 1.00 -4.83
C PHE A 178 15.23 -0.02 -5.43
N ASP A 179 15.67 -1.01 -4.67
CA ASP A 179 16.44 -2.16 -5.16
C ASP A 179 15.50 -3.30 -5.54
N THR A 180 15.32 -3.51 -6.84
CA THR A 180 14.47 -4.59 -7.37
C THR A 180 14.99 -5.97 -6.99
N ASP A 181 16.32 -6.16 -6.96
CA ASP A 181 16.92 -7.47 -6.64
C ASP A 181 16.69 -7.81 -5.15
N LEU A 182 16.60 -6.82 -4.29
CA LEU A 182 16.23 -7.00 -2.90
C LEU A 182 14.80 -7.54 -2.76
N PHE A 183 13.84 -6.95 -3.46
CA PHE A 183 12.48 -7.47 -3.49
C PHE A 183 12.40 -8.91 -4.02
N LEU A 184 13.12 -9.22 -5.10
CA LEU A 184 13.14 -10.57 -5.68
C LEU A 184 13.70 -11.60 -4.68
N ARG A 185 14.77 -11.25 -3.98
CA ARG A 185 15.31 -12.12 -2.88
C ARG A 185 14.30 -12.31 -1.75
N PHE A 186 13.60 -11.25 -1.37
CA PHE A 186 12.55 -11.34 -0.35
C PHE A 186 11.41 -12.25 -0.80
N ARG A 187 10.91 -12.11 -2.03
CA ARG A 187 9.90 -12.99 -2.63
C ARG A 187 10.34 -14.46 -2.56
N ASP A 188 11.57 -14.75 -2.98
CA ASP A 188 12.09 -16.10 -3.00
C ASP A 188 12.26 -16.69 -1.59
N LEU A 189 12.63 -15.87 -0.60
CA LEU A 189 12.66 -16.26 0.81
C LEU A 189 11.24 -16.55 1.36
N CYS A 190 10.24 -15.76 0.98
CA CYS A 190 8.85 -16.03 1.32
C CYS A 190 8.39 -17.38 0.77
N GLY A 191 8.68 -17.67 -0.50
CA GLY A 191 8.40 -18.98 -1.10
C GLY A 191 9.09 -20.13 -0.37
N THR A 192 10.36 -19.96 0.01
CA THR A 192 11.12 -20.96 0.80
C THR A 192 10.49 -21.19 2.19
N ALA A 193 9.89 -20.16 2.79
CA ALA A 193 9.16 -20.26 4.05
C ALA A 193 7.76 -20.86 3.92
N GLY A 194 7.35 -21.26 2.70
CA GLY A 194 6.03 -21.83 2.43
C GLY A 194 4.93 -20.79 2.43
N ILE A 195 5.21 -19.56 1.98
CA ILE A 195 4.23 -18.52 1.73
C ILE A 195 3.84 -18.59 0.26
N ASP A 196 2.63 -19.06 -0.02
CA ASP A 196 2.07 -19.19 -1.37
C ASP A 196 1.11 -18.03 -1.75
N SER A 197 0.83 -17.14 -0.81
CA SER A 197 -0.01 -15.97 -1.04
C SER A 197 0.69 -14.92 -1.90
N SER A 198 -0.07 -14.08 -2.61
CA SER A 198 0.46 -12.99 -3.43
C SER A 198 1.30 -12.01 -2.61
N ILE A 199 2.55 -11.78 -3.05
CA ILE A 199 3.45 -10.75 -2.51
C ILE A 199 3.48 -9.61 -3.53
N VAL A 200 2.73 -8.56 -3.26
CA VAL A 200 2.52 -7.42 -4.16
C VAL A 200 3.55 -6.34 -3.89
N PRO A 201 4.40 -5.98 -4.86
CA PRO A 201 5.35 -4.89 -4.68
C PRO A 201 4.64 -3.55 -4.52
N GLY A 202 5.00 -2.84 -3.45
CA GLY A 202 4.64 -1.45 -3.23
C GLY A 202 5.56 -0.52 -4.00
N VAL A 203 5.01 0.29 -4.90
CA VAL A 203 5.75 1.23 -5.75
C VAL A 203 5.44 2.65 -5.34
N LEU A 204 6.47 3.41 -4.98
CA LEU A 204 6.36 4.83 -4.64
C LEU A 204 6.94 5.70 -5.77
N PRO A 205 6.10 6.37 -6.59
CA PRO A 205 6.58 7.33 -7.56
C PRO A 205 7.20 8.55 -6.87
N ILE A 206 8.46 8.85 -7.19
CA ILE A 206 9.23 9.91 -6.53
C ILE A 206 8.75 11.27 -7.05
N THR A 207 8.17 12.10 -6.19
CA THR A 207 7.73 13.45 -6.57
C THR A 207 8.72 14.54 -6.12
N ARG A 208 9.30 14.38 -4.93
CA ARG A 208 10.30 15.26 -4.34
C ARG A 208 11.33 14.45 -3.57
N PHE A 209 12.61 14.58 -3.91
CA PHE A 209 13.66 13.78 -3.29
C PHE A 209 13.81 14.02 -1.77
N PRO A 210 13.79 15.25 -1.24
CA PRO A 210 13.84 15.48 0.21
C PRO A 210 12.64 14.90 0.98
N GLN A 211 11.48 14.80 0.35
CA GLN A 211 10.30 14.15 0.95
C GLN A 211 10.48 12.63 0.97
N LEU A 212 11.01 12.07 -0.12
CA LEU A 212 11.33 10.65 -0.21
C LEU A 212 12.27 10.21 0.90
N THR A 213 13.39 10.92 1.09
CA THR A 213 14.40 10.59 2.12
C THR A 213 13.76 10.50 3.51
N ARG A 214 12.93 11.48 3.87
CA ARG A 214 12.21 11.47 5.15
C ARG A 214 11.24 10.29 5.28
N PHE A 215 10.51 9.95 4.22
CA PHE A 215 9.63 8.78 4.25
C PHE A 215 10.40 7.48 4.37
N ALA A 216 11.50 7.36 3.63
CA ALA A 216 12.35 6.18 3.68
C ALA A 216 12.93 5.96 5.10
N GLU A 217 13.42 7.02 5.73
CA GLU A 217 13.91 6.97 7.12
C GLU A 217 12.82 6.51 8.10
N GLN A 218 11.58 7.00 7.94
CA GLN A 218 10.46 6.63 8.81
C GLN A 218 10.01 5.19 8.61
N CYS A 219 10.08 4.69 7.38
CA CYS A 219 9.62 3.36 7.00
C CYS A 219 10.71 2.28 7.05
N GLY A 220 11.97 2.65 7.35
CA GLY A 220 13.11 1.74 7.30
C GLY A 220 13.49 1.30 5.89
N ALA A 221 13.11 2.07 4.85
CA ALA A 221 13.48 1.79 3.47
C ALA A 221 14.80 2.48 3.11
N THR A 222 15.66 1.79 2.38
CA THR A 222 16.95 2.31 1.93
C THR A 222 16.78 3.17 0.69
N VAL A 223 17.34 4.38 0.70
CA VAL A 223 17.49 5.22 -0.49
C VAL A 223 18.90 5.01 -1.04
N PRO A 224 19.09 4.29 -2.15
CA PRO A 224 20.41 4.03 -2.71
C PRO A 224 21.07 5.33 -3.20
N GLU A 225 22.42 5.41 -3.10
CA GLU A 225 23.17 6.59 -3.51
C GLU A 225 22.98 6.93 -4.99
N TRP A 226 22.95 5.92 -5.87
CA TRP A 226 22.68 6.12 -7.29
C TRP A 226 21.32 6.82 -7.55
N LEU A 227 20.34 6.64 -6.67
CA LEU A 227 19.05 7.30 -6.77
C LEU A 227 19.18 8.78 -6.42
N HIS A 228 19.95 9.13 -5.38
CA HIS A 228 20.26 10.51 -5.04
C HIS A 228 20.93 11.24 -6.21
N GLU A 229 21.95 10.63 -6.81
CA GLU A 229 22.69 11.20 -7.94
C GLU A 229 21.77 11.57 -9.13
N ARG A 230 20.68 10.82 -9.35
CA ARG A 230 19.70 11.11 -10.42
C ARG A 230 18.89 12.39 -10.20
N PHE A 231 18.84 12.89 -8.97
CA PHE A 231 18.03 14.06 -8.59
C PHE A 231 18.88 15.28 -8.22
N VAL A 232 20.20 15.16 -8.17
CA VAL A 232 21.10 16.28 -7.88
C VAL A 232 20.90 17.42 -8.88
N GLY A 233 20.71 18.65 -8.37
CA GLY A 233 20.53 19.86 -9.18
C GLY A 233 19.15 20.04 -9.79
N LEU A 234 18.16 19.19 -9.44
CA LEU A 234 16.80 19.27 -9.97
C LEU A 234 15.78 19.89 -9.01
N ASP A 235 16.22 20.50 -7.91
CA ASP A 235 15.31 21.04 -6.89
C ASP A 235 14.35 22.08 -7.47
N ASP A 236 14.83 22.95 -8.36
CA ASP A 236 14.06 24.01 -9.02
C ASP A 236 13.50 23.60 -10.39
N ASP A 237 13.94 22.46 -10.96
CA ASP A 237 13.45 21.93 -12.23
C ASP A 237 12.41 20.80 -12.02
N GLY A 238 11.19 21.21 -11.73
CA GLY A 238 10.10 20.28 -11.46
C GLY A 238 9.67 19.45 -12.67
N GLU A 239 9.92 19.91 -13.90
CA GLU A 239 9.57 19.17 -15.13
C GLU A 239 10.57 18.03 -15.36
N THR A 240 11.86 18.30 -15.40
CA THR A 240 12.91 17.29 -15.55
C THR A 240 12.84 16.27 -14.42
N ARG A 241 12.62 16.73 -13.19
CA ARG A 241 12.46 15.83 -12.03
C ARG A 241 11.31 14.83 -12.22
N ARG A 242 10.15 15.26 -12.73
CA ARG A 242 9.02 14.34 -13.01
C ARG A 242 9.34 13.34 -14.11
N LEU A 243 10.05 13.75 -15.16
CA LEU A 243 10.45 12.86 -16.25
C LEU A 243 11.41 11.76 -15.75
N ILE A 244 12.41 12.14 -14.95
CA ILE A 244 13.36 11.20 -14.35
C ILE A 244 12.62 10.25 -13.40
N ALA A 245 11.74 10.77 -12.53
CA ALA A 245 10.96 9.97 -11.62
C ALA A 245 10.08 8.94 -12.35
N ALA A 246 9.43 9.34 -13.44
CA ALA A 246 8.65 8.44 -14.27
C ALA A 246 9.52 7.36 -14.91
N SER A 247 10.69 7.73 -15.46
CA SER A 247 11.62 6.78 -16.09
C SER A 247 12.09 5.72 -15.11
N LEU A 248 12.52 6.13 -13.90
CA LEU A 248 12.99 5.21 -12.87
C LEU A 248 11.91 4.24 -12.40
N ALA A 249 10.70 4.74 -12.15
CA ALA A 249 9.59 3.89 -11.74
C ALA A 249 9.14 2.93 -12.86
N ILE A 250 9.17 3.38 -14.13
CA ILE A 250 8.88 2.52 -15.28
C ILE A 250 9.95 1.42 -15.43
N GLU A 251 11.22 1.74 -15.22
CA GLU A 251 12.30 0.76 -15.23
C GLU A 251 12.09 -0.29 -14.13
N GLN A 252 11.79 0.15 -12.91
CA GLN A 252 11.51 -0.73 -11.77
C GLN A 252 10.35 -1.69 -12.08
N VAL A 253 9.18 -1.19 -12.47
CA VAL A 253 8.02 -2.04 -12.72
C VAL A 253 8.20 -2.99 -13.89
N ARG A 254 8.94 -2.57 -14.94
CA ARG A 254 9.27 -3.44 -16.07
C ARG A 254 10.24 -4.56 -15.71
N LYS A 255 11.23 -4.26 -14.85
CA LYS A 255 12.14 -5.29 -14.33
C LYS A 255 11.36 -6.32 -13.51
N LEU A 256 10.47 -5.88 -12.63
CA LEU A 256 9.59 -6.77 -11.86
C LEU A 256 8.66 -7.59 -12.77
N GLN A 257 8.05 -6.96 -13.77
CA GLN A 257 7.20 -7.66 -14.74
C GLN A 257 7.96 -8.74 -15.53
N ALA A 258 9.23 -8.48 -15.90
CA ALA A 258 10.08 -9.46 -16.58
C ALA A 258 10.38 -10.68 -15.69
N GLU A 259 10.35 -10.53 -14.36
CA GLU A 259 10.51 -11.59 -13.35
C GLU A 259 9.18 -12.25 -12.95
N GLY A 260 8.11 -12.00 -13.73
CA GLY A 260 6.81 -12.65 -13.56
C GLY A 260 5.87 -11.98 -12.56
N ILE A 261 6.16 -10.75 -12.11
CA ILE A 261 5.24 -9.99 -11.27
C ILE A 261 4.15 -9.38 -12.17
N ASP A 262 2.91 -9.65 -11.85
CA ASP A 262 1.72 -9.20 -12.59
C ASP A 262 0.73 -8.38 -11.74
N GLU A 263 1.04 -8.15 -10.47
CA GLU A 263 0.25 -7.35 -9.54
C GLU A 263 1.14 -6.26 -8.90
N PHE A 264 0.66 -5.00 -8.87
CA PHE A 264 1.40 -3.84 -8.35
C PHE A 264 0.50 -2.96 -7.50
N HIS A 265 1.03 -2.50 -6.36
CA HIS A 265 0.38 -1.53 -5.50
C HIS A 265 1.12 -0.19 -5.54
N PHE A 266 0.41 0.92 -5.82
CA PHE A 266 1.02 2.23 -5.97
C PHE A 266 0.65 3.17 -4.83
N TYR A 267 1.66 3.67 -4.14
CA TYR A 267 1.56 4.76 -3.16
C TYR A 267 1.44 6.09 -3.90
N THR A 268 0.22 6.54 -4.17
CA THR A 268 -0.04 7.66 -5.09
C THR A 268 0.32 9.02 -4.51
N LEU A 269 0.40 9.16 -3.19
CA LEU A 269 0.48 10.43 -2.48
C LEU A 269 -0.62 11.42 -2.93
N ASN A 270 -1.81 10.90 -3.21
CA ASN A 270 -2.97 11.62 -3.76
C ASN A 270 -2.70 12.31 -5.10
N ARG A 271 -1.73 11.80 -5.89
CA ARG A 271 -1.36 12.34 -7.21
C ARG A 271 -1.41 11.24 -8.26
N SER A 272 -2.10 11.52 -9.34
CA SER A 272 -2.36 10.51 -10.38
C SER A 272 -1.36 10.52 -11.54
N GLU A 273 -0.64 11.61 -11.77
CA GLU A 273 0.07 11.84 -13.05
C GLU A 273 1.15 10.79 -13.31
N LEU A 274 2.06 10.58 -12.36
CA LEU A 274 3.14 9.60 -12.49
C LEU A 274 2.59 8.17 -12.48
N THR A 275 1.69 7.87 -11.54
CA THR A 275 1.07 6.55 -11.42
C THR A 275 0.35 6.16 -12.72
N PHE A 276 -0.39 7.09 -13.33
CA PHE A 276 -1.07 6.86 -14.59
C PHE A 276 -0.09 6.53 -15.73
N ALA A 277 1.01 7.29 -15.82
CA ALA A 277 2.05 7.06 -16.83
C ALA A 277 2.74 5.70 -16.62
N ILE A 278 3.04 5.32 -15.39
CA ILE A 278 3.65 4.04 -15.04
C ILE A 278 2.70 2.88 -15.39
N CYS A 279 1.42 2.97 -15.06
CA CYS A 279 0.41 1.99 -15.44
C CYS A 279 0.33 1.80 -16.96
N HIS A 280 0.41 2.91 -17.72
CA HIS A 280 0.48 2.83 -19.18
C HIS A 280 1.73 2.09 -19.68
N ALA A 281 2.87 2.26 -19.02
CA ALA A 281 4.10 1.53 -19.36
C ALA A 281 4.01 0.03 -19.07
N LEU A 282 3.21 -0.36 -18.06
CA LEU A 282 2.86 -1.75 -17.75
C LEU A 282 1.84 -2.38 -18.72
N GLY A 283 1.26 -1.59 -19.60
CA GLY A 283 0.21 -2.05 -20.52
C GLY A 283 -1.21 -1.88 -20.00
N VAL A 284 -1.39 -1.37 -18.77
CA VAL A 284 -2.72 -1.07 -18.22
C VAL A 284 -3.31 0.15 -18.94
N ARG A 285 -4.54 0.04 -19.37
CA ARG A 285 -5.21 1.07 -20.19
C ARG A 285 -6.59 1.42 -19.59
N PRO A 286 -7.06 2.66 -19.78
CA PRO A 286 -8.43 3.00 -19.45
C PRO A 286 -9.41 2.01 -20.08
N LYS A 287 -10.35 1.52 -19.28
CA LYS A 287 -11.47 0.74 -19.81
C LYS A 287 -12.26 1.66 -20.75
N GLN A 288 -12.48 1.20 -21.99
CA GLN A 288 -13.35 1.94 -22.90
C GLN A 288 -14.75 1.99 -22.26
N VAL A 289 -15.22 3.20 -21.99
CA VAL A 289 -16.64 3.39 -21.68
C VAL A 289 -17.38 3.01 -22.94
N ALA A 290 -18.16 1.94 -22.90
CA ALA A 290 -19.07 1.60 -23.99
C ALA A 290 -20.00 2.81 -24.22
N ALA A 291 -19.92 3.38 -25.42
CA ALA A 291 -20.71 4.54 -25.82
C ALA A 291 -22.20 4.18 -25.92
#